data_25310bb93a1c97b5267370c902ed32d2
#
_entry.id   25310bb93a1c97b5267370c902ed32d2
#
_cell.length_a   1.000
_cell.length_b   1.000
_cell.length_c   1.000
_cell.angle_alpha   90.00
_cell.angle_beta   90.00
_cell.angle_gamma   90.00
#
_symmetry.space_group_name_H-M   'P 1'
#
loop_
_entity.id
_entity.type
_entity.pdbx_description
1 polymer ?
#
loop_
_entity_poly.entity_id
_entity_poly.type
_entity_poly.pdbx_seq_one_letter_code
_entity_poly.pdbx_strand_id
1 'polypeptide(L)'
;MKKVLFIDRDGTLIIEPPVTYQIDSLEKLEFYPHAFQYMARIANELDYELVLVSNQDGLGTDSFPMDTFVPAHQKFIKAFANEGVVFKEELIDPSLPSDNSPSRKPGTAMLTHYIKGNYDLANSFVIGDRETDVQLAQNMGCKAIYLNKENHSDAVLST
;
A
#
# COMPACT_ATOMS: atom_id res chain seq x y z
N MET A 1 11.33 13.74 -14.84
CA MET A 1 11.36 12.71 -13.77
C MET A 1 9.98 12.14 -13.56
N LYS A 2 9.91 10.86 -13.27
CA LYS A 2 8.62 10.20 -12.99
C LYS A 2 8.19 10.43 -11.55
N LYS A 3 6.88 10.53 -11.35
CA LYS A 3 6.25 10.61 -10.02
C LYS A 3 5.68 9.25 -9.65
N VAL A 4 5.63 8.97 -8.34
CA VAL A 4 5.17 7.69 -7.80
C VAL A 4 4.12 7.91 -6.73
N LEU A 5 3.10 7.06 -6.73
CA LEU A 5 2.21 6.87 -5.59
C LEU A 5 2.59 5.58 -4.90
N PHE A 6 3.10 5.67 -3.69
CA PHE A 6 3.36 4.55 -2.82
C PHE A 6 2.11 4.32 -1.99
N ILE A 7 1.46 3.19 -2.17
CA ILE A 7 0.12 2.96 -1.62
C ILE A 7 0.16 1.77 -0.68
N ASP A 8 -0.32 1.95 0.55
CA ASP A 8 -0.55 0.87 1.50
C ASP A 8 -1.73 0.01 1.04
N ARG A 9 -1.76 -1.25 1.46
CA ARG A 9 -2.81 -2.19 1.09
C ARG A 9 -3.91 -2.27 2.13
N ASP A 10 -3.61 -2.87 3.29
CA ASP A 10 -4.60 -3.12 4.35
C ASP A 10 -4.93 -1.83 5.10
N GLY A 11 -6.20 -1.55 5.24
CA GLY A 11 -6.67 -0.30 5.85
C GLY A 11 -6.73 0.88 4.90
N THR A 12 -6.27 0.71 3.66
CA THR A 12 -6.21 1.78 2.65
C THR A 12 -7.05 1.43 1.42
N LEU A 13 -6.75 0.33 0.75
CA LEU A 13 -7.51 -0.14 -0.41
C LEU A 13 -8.47 -1.27 -0.05
N ILE A 14 -8.12 -2.10 0.91
CA ILE A 14 -8.96 -3.18 1.42
C ILE A 14 -9.09 -3.05 2.92
N ILE A 15 -10.23 -3.53 3.43
CA ILE A 15 -10.60 -3.39 4.83
C ILE A 15 -9.78 -4.36 5.68
N GLU A 16 -9.06 -3.84 6.66
CA GLU A 16 -8.29 -4.65 7.59
C GLU A 16 -9.22 -5.34 8.60
N PRO A 17 -9.14 -6.67 8.76
CA PRO A 17 -9.95 -7.36 9.76
C PRO A 17 -9.64 -6.87 11.17
N PRO A 18 -10.67 -6.60 12.01
CA PRO A 18 -10.47 -5.87 13.27
C PRO A 18 -9.79 -6.67 14.38
N VAL A 19 -9.75 -8.00 14.31
CA VAL A 19 -9.19 -8.84 15.38
C VAL A 19 -7.85 -9.42 14.99
N THR A 20 -7.77 -10.02 13.80
CA THR A 20 -6.56 -10.71 13.34
C THR A 20 -5.60 -9.81 12.58
N TYR A 21 -6.09 -8.73 12.01
CA TYR A 21 -5.34 -7.81 11.13
C TYR A 21 -4.72 -8.52 9.92
N GLN A 22 -5.20 -9.72 9.58
CA GLN A 22 -4.68 -10.54 8.50
C GLN A 22 -5.78 -10.88 7.51
N ILE A 23 -5.51 -10.70 6.22
CA ILE A 23 -6.38 -11.18 5.16
C ILE A 23 -5.81 -12.51 4.67
N ASP A 24 -6.18 -13.56 5.36
CA ASP A 24 -5.66 -14.92 5.18
C ASP A 24 -6.66 -15.87 4.53
N SER A 25 -7.71 -15.33 3.91
CA SER A 25 -8.68 -16.08 3.11
C SER A 25 -9.36 -15.16 2.10
N LEU A 26 -9.92 -15.75 1.04
CA LEU A 26 -10.74 -15.01 0.08
C LEU A 26 -11.98 -14.39 0.73
N GLU A 27 -12.52 -15.05 1.73
CA GLU A 27 -13.69 -14.59 2.47
C GLU A 27 -13.45 -13.28 3.21
N LYS A 28 -12.23 -13.05 3.67
CA LYS A 28 -11.84 -11.83 4.39
C LYS A 28 -11.50 -10.67 3.47
N LEU A 29 -11.39 -10.91 2.17
CA LEU A 29 -11.03 -9.87 1.21
C LEU A 29 -12.25 -8.97 0.94
N GLU A 30 -12.18 -7.75 1.47
CA GLU A 30 -13.21 -6.73 1.25
C GLU A 30 -12.55 -5.43 0.85
N PHE A 31 -13.03 -4.84 -0.24
CA PHE A 31 -12.53 -3.57 -0.74
C PHE A 31 -13.27 -2.41 -0.09
N TYR A 32 -12.56 -1.31 0.16
CA TYR A 32 -13.22 -0.09 0.60
C TYR A 32 -14.18 0.42 -0.47
N PRO A 33 -15.33 1.01 -0.07
CA PRO A 33 -16.23 1.67 -1.02
C PRO A 33 -15.47 2.66 -1.88
N HIS A 34 -15.73 2.64 -3.19
CA HIS A 34 -15.14 3.54 -4.18
C HIS A 34 -13.64 3.35 -4.44
N ALA A 35 -12.97 2.37 -3.83
CA ALA A 35 -11.54 2.15 -4.04
C ALA A 35 -11.22 1.90 -5.52
N PHE A 36 -12.01 1.06 -6.20
CA PHE A 36 -11.83 0.82 -7.63
C PHE A 36 -12.05 2.07 -8.47
N GLN A 37 -13.10 2.81 -8.17
CA GLN A 37 -13.45 4.02 -8.89
C GLN A 37 -12.35 5.07 -8.80
N TYR A 38 -11.86 5.33 -7.61
CA TYR A 38 -10.84 6.35 -7.37
C TYR A 38 -9.47 5.94 -7.91
N MET A 39 -9.09 4.69 -7.71
CA MET A 39 -7.83 4.19 -8.24
C MET A 39 -7.83 4.14 -9.76
N ALA A 40 -8.95 3.78 -10.38
CA ALA A 40 -9.08 3.81 -11.84
C ALA A 40 -8.93 5.23 -12.38
N ARG A 41 -9.49 6.22 -11.71
CA ARG A 41 -9.31 7.64 -12.09
C ARG A 41 -7.86 8.07 -11.96
N ILE A 42 -7.21 7.72 -10.86
CA ILE A 42 -5.79 8.03 -10.66
C ILE A 42 -4.95 7.40 -11.78
N ALA A 43 -5.19 6.12 -12.06
CA ALA A 43 -4.41 5.40 -13.08
C ALA A 43 -4.61 5.96 -14.48
N ASN A 44 -5.81 6.42 -14.81
CA ASN A 44 -6.16 6.88 -16.15
C ASN A 44 -5.99 8.39 -16.38
N GLU A 45 -6.17 9.19 -15.32
CA GLU A 45 -6.17 10.65 -15.45
C GLU A 45 -4.88 11.32 -14.98
N LEU A 46 -4.08 10.64 -14.15
CA LEU A 46 -2.87 11.18 -13.58
C LEU A 46 -1.65 10.41 -14.06
N ASP A 47 -0.50 11.09 -14.11
CA ASP A 47 0.76 10.50 -14.57
C ASP A 47 1.63 10.11 -13.37
N TYR A 48 1.25 9.02 -12.71
CA TYR A 48 1.99 8.43 -11.60
C TYR A 48 2.22 6.94 -11.85
N GLU A 49 3.41 6.47 -11.51
CA GLU A 49 3.62 5.04 -11.32
C GLU A 49 3.01 4.62 -9.98
N LEU A 50 2.38 3.45 -9.95
CA LEU A 50 1.71 2.94 -8.76
C LEU A 50 2.57 1.84 -8.15
N VAL A 51 2.91 1.97 -6.87
CA VAL A 51 3.73 1.00 -6.13
C VAL A 51 3.02 0.64 -4.83
N LEU A 52 2.79 -0.65 -4.64
CA LEU A 52 2.20 -1.15 -3.40
C LEU A 52 3.30 -1.34 -2.36
N VAL A 53 3.13 -0.80 -1.16
CA VAL A 53 4.08 -0.94 -0.06
C VAL A 53 3.33 -1.37 1.19
N SER A 54 3.52 -2.60 1.63
CA SER A 54 2.73 -3.20 2.69
C SER A 54 3.59 -3.91 3.73
N ASN A 55 3.30 -3.69 5.01
CA ASN A 55 3.79 -4.53 6.09
C ASN A 55 2.79 -5.67 6.30
N GLN A 56 3.26 -6.92 6.22
CA GLN A 56 2.45 -8.12 6.45
C GLN A 56 3.10 -8.92 7.57
N ASP A 57 2.76 -8.58 8.79
CA ASP A 57 3.42 -9.09 9.99
C ASP A 57 3.37 -10.62 10.08
N GLY A 58 4.55 -11.24 10.14
CA GLY A 58 4.69 -12.68 10.29
C GLY A 58 4.42 -13.50 9.03
N LEU A 59 4.29 -12.85 7.88
CA LEU A 59 4.06 -13.56 6.61
C LEU A 59 5.17 -14.57 6.35
N GLY A 60 4.78 -15.81 6.02
CA GLY A 60 5.70 -16.91 5.80
C GLY A 60 5.99 -17.73 7.04
N THR A 61 5.47 -17.34 8.21
CA THR A 61 5.56 -18.11 9.45
C THR A 61 4.26 -18.88 9.72
N ASP A 62 4.23 -19.70 10.79
CA ASP A 62 3.03 -20.45 11.17
C ASP A 62 1.86 -19.55 11.53
N SER A 63 2.13 -18.32 11.98
CA SER A 63 1.06 -17.35 12.31
C SER A 63 0.42 -16.72 11.07
N PHE A 64 1.13 -16.73 9.94
CA PHE A 64 0.61 -16.22 8.66
C PHE A 64 1.25 -16.98 7.49
N PRO A 65 0.80 -18.22 7.21
CA PRO A 65 1.38 -19.03 6.13
C PRO A 65 1.19 -18.37 4.74
N MET A 66 2.16 -18.55 3.87
CA MET A 66 2.10 -18.00 2.51
C MET A 66 0.90 -18.52 1.72
N ASP A 67 0.54 -19.78 1.89
CA ASP A 67 -0.58 -20.40 1.17
C ASP A 67 -1.94 -19.86 1.59
N THR A 68 -2.03 -19.18 2.73
CA THR A 68 -3.25 -18.46 3.15
C THR A 68 -3.26 -17.02 2.65
N PHE A 69 -2.10 -16.42 2.43
CA PHE A 69 -1.96 -15.05 1.95
C PHE A 69 -2.16 -14.94 0.43
N VAL A 70 -1.52 -15.83 -0.32
CA VAL A 70 -1.40 -15.71 -1.79
C VAL A 70 -2.74 -15.66 -2.52
N PRO A 71 -3.73 -16.53 -2.23
CA PRO A 71 -4.99 -16.48 -2.99
C PRO A 71 -5.72 -15.14 -2.90
N ALA A 72 -5.83 -14.59 -1.69
CA ALA A 72 -6.49 -13.29 -1.48
C ALA A 72 -5.69 -12.16 -2.14
N HIS A 73 -4.36 -12.18 -2.00
CA HIS A 73 -3.50 -11.15 -2.59
C HIS A 73 -3.54 -11.17 -4.12
N GLN A 74 -3.50 -12.34 -4.73
CA GLN A 74 -3.62 -12.48 -6.19
C GLN A 74 -4.97 -11.98 -6.69
N LYS A 75 -6.05 -12.24 -5.93
CA LYS A 75 -7.38 -11.73 -6.26
C LYS A 75 -7.43 -10.20 -6.17
N PHE A 76 -6.82 -9.65 -5.14
CA PHE A 76 -6.68 -8.21 -4.97
C PHE A 76 -5.98 -7.57 -6.20
N ILE A 77 -4.84 -8.09 -6.58
CA ILE A 77 -4.06 -7.56 -7.72
C ILE A 77 -4.86 -7.67 -9.01
N LYS A 78 -5.48 -8.82 -9.26
CA LYS A 78 -6.27 -9.05 -10.47
C LYS A 78 -7.50 -8.15 -10.55
N ALA A 79 -8.18 -7.94 -9.43
CA ALA A 79 -9.36 -7.09 -9.37
C ALA A 79 -9.02 -5.66 -9.77
N PHE A 80 -7.91 -5.12 -9.26
CA PHE A 80 -7.44 -3.80 -9.66
C PHE A 80 -6.95 -3.76 -11.10
N ALA A 81 -6.25 -4.79 -11.57
CA ALA A 81 -5.80 -4.87 -12.96
C ALA A 81 -6.97 -4.85 -13.94
N ASN A 82 -8.09 -5.50 -13.60
CA ASN A 82 -9.32 -5.48 -14.40
C ASN A 82 -9.88 -4.06 -14.56
N GLU A 83 -9.59 -3.17 -13.62
CA GLU A 83 -10.01 -1.77 -13.67
C GLU A 83 -8.94 -0.84 -14.29
N GLY A 84 -7.90 -1.41 -14.87
CA GLY A 84 -6.80 -0.65 -15.44
C GLY A 84 -5.78 -0.14 -14.42
N VAL A 85 -5.84 -0.64 -13.20
CA VAL A 85 -4.93 -0.26 -12.11
C VAL A 85 -3.83 -1.34 -12.00
N VAL A 86 -2.65 -1.02 -12.52
CA VAL A 86 -1.52 -1.95 -12.53
C VAL A 86 -0.41 -1.40 -11.65
N PHE A 87 -0.05 -2.15 -10.63
CA PHE A 87 1.07 -1.81 -9.77
C PHE A 87 2.38 -2.19 -10.45
N LYS A 88 3.30 -1.23 -10.55
CA LYS A 88 4.64 -1.47 -11.10
C LYS A 88 5.43 -2.45 -10.23
N GLU A 89 5.29 -2.33 -8.91
CA GLU A 89 5.91 -3.21 -7.94
C GLU A 89 4.97 -3.43 -6.77
N GLU A 90 5.13 -4.58 -6.13
CA GLU A 90 4.45 -4.94 -4.89
C GLU A 90 5.52 -5.24 -3.85
N LEU A 91 5.79 -4.28 -2.99
CA LEU A 91 6.84 -4.37 -1.98
C LEU A 91 6.20 -4.75 -0.65
N ILE A 92 6.50 -5.97 -0.19
CA ILE A 92 5.87 -6.55 1.01
C ILE A 92 6.96 -6.92 2.01
N ASP A 93 6.86 -6.36 3.21
CA ASP A 93 7.75 -6.69 4.32
C ASP A 93 7.07 -7.67 5.28
N PRO A 94 7.66 -8.85 5.51
CA PRO A 94 7.06 -9.86 6.38
C PRO A 94 7.48 -9.76 7.84
N SER A 95 8.35 -8.83 8.21
CA SER A 95 8.90 -8.75 9.56
C SER A 95 7.86 -8.32 10.60
N LEU A 96 8.16 -8.64 11.86
CA LEU A 96 7.39 -8.18 13.01
C LEU A 96 7.90 -6.81 13.47
N PRO A 97 7.08 -6.02 14.18
CA PRO A 97 7.53 -4.73 14.73
C PRO A 97 8.77 -4.86 15.61
N SER A 98 8.87 -5.95 16.39
CA SER A 98 10.00 -6.20 17.27
C SER A 98 11.32 -6.50 16.55
N ASP A 99 11.27 -6.85 15.28
CA ASP A 99 12.47 -7.15 14.48
C ASP A 99 13.23 -5.88 14.10
N ASN A 100 12.57 -4.71 14.16
CA ASN A 100 13.12 -3.42 13.74
C ASN A 100 13.80 -3.48 12.37
N SER A 101 13.21 -4.23 11.44
CA SER A 101 13.78 -4.40 10.11
C SER A 101 13.78 -3.08 9.33
N PRO A 102 14.90 -2.75 8.64
CA PRO A 102 14.97 -1.53 7.84
C PRO A 102 14.04 -1.56 6.63
N SER A 103 13.51 -2.71 6.24
CA SER A 103 12.53 -2.85 5.15
C SER A 103 11.08 -2.62 5.61
N ARG A 104 10.83 -2.67 6.92
CA ARG A 104 9.50 -2.43 7.48
C ARG A 104 9.22 -0.93 7.53
N LYS A 105 8.06 -0.49 7.01
CA LYS A 105 7.65 0.91 7.14
C LYS A 105 7.68 1.34 8.61
N PRO A 106 8.23 2.49 8.95
CA PRO A 106 8.67 3.60 8.08
C PRO A 106 10.09 3.46 7.53
N GLY A 107 10.74 2.31 7.66
CA GLY A 107 12.03 2.05 7.03
C GLY A 107 11.93 2.06 5.50
N THR A 108 13.04 2.44 4.84
CA THR A 108 13.06 2.69 3.39
C THR A 108 13.87 1.67 2.59
N ALA A 109 14.29 0.57 3.23
CA ALA A 109 15.21 -0.37 2.58
C ALA A 109 14.64 -1.00 1.29
N MET A 110 13.32 -1.22 1.21
CA MET A 110 12.67 -1.71 -0.01
C MET A 110 12.57 -0.64 -1.11
N LEU A 111 12.81 0.62 -0.79
CA LEU A 111 12.54 1.77 -1.65
C LEU A 111 13.81 2.50 -2.08
N THR A 112 14.97 1.92 -1.84
CA THR A 112 16.27 2.55 -2.11
C THR A 112 16.41 2.96 -3.57
N HIS A 113 15.94 2.16 -4.51
CA HIS A 113 16.03 2.44 -5.94
C HIS A 113 15.16 3.63 -6.37
N TYR A 114 14.11 3.95 -5.62
CA TYR A 114 13.35 5.19 -5.85
C TYR A 114 14.08 6.40 -5.30
N ILE A 115 14.68 6.27 -4.11
CA ILE A 115 15.40 7.37 -3.47
C ILE A 115 16.65 7.75 -4.28
N LYS A 116 17.38 6.74 -4.77
CA LYS A 116 18.62 6.94 -5.54
C LYS A 116 18.39 7.09 -7.04
N GLY A 117 17.19 6.78 -7.51
CA GLY A 117 16.85 6.83 -8.92
C GLY A 117 16.43 8.22 -9.40
N ASN A 118 15.96 8.27 -10.63
CA ASN A 118 15.54 9.52 -11.27
C ASN A 118 14.02 9.70 -11.11
N TYR A 119 13.58 9.90 -9.86
CA TYR A 119 12.16 10.09 -9.52
C TYR A 119 11.95 11.46 -8.86
N ASP A 120 10.80 12.05 -9.16
CA ASP A 120 10.37 13.31 -8.54
C ASP A 120 9.65 13.02 -7.22
N LEU A 121 10.42 12.71 -6.19
CA LEU A 121 9.86 12.35 -4.89
C LEU A 121 9.17 13.53 -4.19
N ALA A 122 9.62 14.75 -4.42
CA ALA A 122 8.99 15.94 -3.85
C ALA A 122 7.54 16.11 -4.31
N ASN A 123 7.20 15.61 -5.48
CA ASN A 123 5.84 15.64 -6.03
C ASN A 123 5.19 14.25 -6.07
N SER A 124 5.78 13.30 -5.37
CA SER A 124 5.23 11.96 -5.16
C SER A 124 4.54 11.87 -3.79
N PHE A 125 3.73 10.82 -3.61
CA PHE A 125 2.92 10.67 -2.40
C PHE A 125 3.08 9.28 -1.81
N VAL A 126 2.97 9.22 -0.49
CA VAL A 126 2.67 7.97 0.24
C VAL A 126 1.23 8.07 0.74
N ILE A 127 0.42 7.08 0.44
CA ILE A 127 -0.99 7.02 0.83
C ILE A 127 -1.17 5.84 1.77
N GLY A 128 -1.67 6.11 2.97
CA GLY A 128 -1.90 5.06 3.95
C GLY A 128 -2.74 5.51 5.13
N ASP A 129 -3.06 4.55 6.00
CA ASP A 129 -3.96 4.72 7.13
C ASP A 129 -3.27 4.79 8.50
N ARG A 130 -1.93 4.74 8.51
CA ARG A 130 -1.14 4.75 9.75
C ARG A 130 -0.10 5.85 9.75
N GLU A 131 0.31 6.25 10.96
CA GLU A 131 1.37 7.24 11.10
C GLU A 131 2.69 6.76 10.50
N THR A 132 2.94 5.45 10.47
CA THR A 132 4.13 4.89 9.83
C THR A 132 4.15 5.17 8.33
N ASP A 133 3.01 5.31 7.69
CA ASP A 133 2.93 5.73 6.28
C ASP A 133 3.31 7.21 6.12
N VAL A 134 2.88 8.05 7.05
CA VAL A 134 3.27 9.48 7.08
C VAL A 134 4.77 9.62 7.32
N GLN A 135 5.31 8.86 8.26
CA GLN A 135 6.75 8.84 8.55
C GLN A 135 7.55 8.32 7.34
N LEU A 136 7.03 7.32 6.64
CA LEU A 136 7.65 6.85 5.41
C LEU A 136 7.75 7.97 4.37
N ALA A 137 6.69 8.72 4.19
CA ALA A 137 6.70 9.87 3.28
C ALA A 137 7.79 10.88 3.66
N GLN A 138 7.91 11.20 4.94
CA GLN A 138 8.96 12.09 5.45
C GLN A 138 10.35 11.53 5.16
N ASN A 139 10.56 10.24 5.42
CA ASN A 139 11.85 9.59 5.21
C ASN A 139 12.25 9.53 3.74
N MET A 140 11.27 9.55 2.84
CA MET A 140 11.51 9.52 1.40
C MET A 140 11.52 10.90 0.74
N GLY A 141 11.15 11.94 1.46
CA GLY A 141 10.98 13.26 0.87
C GLY A 141 9.72 13.39 0.01
N CYS A 142 8.72 12.57 0.26
CA CYS A 142 7.42 12.60 -0.41
C CYS A 142 6.39 13.37 0.42
N LYS A 143 5.27 13.68 -0.22
CA LYS A 143 4.06 14.15 0.46
C LYS A 143 3.29 12.95 1.01
N ALA A 144 2.46 13.17 2.02
CA ALA A 144 1.64 12.13 2.62
C ALA A 144 0.15 12.42 2.43
N ILE A 145 -0.62 11.37 2.14
CA ILE A 145 -2.08 11.39 2.25
C ILE A 145 -2.44 10.40 3.35
N TYR A 146 -2.90 10.92 4.48
CA TYR A 146 -3.26 10.14 5.65
C TYR A 146 -4.75 9.86 5.64
N LEU A 147 -5.12 8.58 5.52
CA LEU A 147 -6.51 8.14 5.52
C LEU A 147 -6.87 7.61 6.89
N ASN A 148 -7.81 8.25 7.57
CA ASN A 148 -8.37 7.76 8.81
C ASN A 148 -9.83 7.35 8.60
N LYS A 149 -10.50 6.86 9.67
CA LYS A 149 -11.88 6.40 9.57
C LYS A 149 -12.87 7.51 9.17
N GLU A 150 -12.53 8.76 9.44
CA GLU A 150 -13.42 9.91 9.17
C GLU A 150 -13.30 10.40 7.74
N ASN A 151 -12.10 10.33 7.15
CA ASN A 151 -11.84 10.88 5.82
C ASN A 151 -11.51 9.81 4.78
N HIS A 152 -11.63 8.54 5.13
CA HIS A 152 -11.34 7.46 4.19
C HIS A 152 -12.32 7.52 3.00
N SER A 153 -11.83 7.23 1.83
CA SER A 153 -12.52 7.31 0.54
C SER A 153 -12.65 8.71 -0.05
N ASP A 154 -12.80 9.74 0.78
CA ASP A 154 -12.92 11.12 0.28
C ASP A 154 -11.57 11.81 0.11
N ALA A 155 -10.62 11.53 0.99
CA ALA A 155 -9.30 12.16 0.98
C ALA A 155 -8.50 11.91 -0.29
N VAL A 156 -8.67 10.74 -0.90
CA VAL A 156 -7.94 10.37 -2.13
C VAL A 156 -8.39 11.22 -3.32
N LEU A 157 -9.63 11.67 -3.32
CA LEU A 157 -10.17 12.50 -4.42
C LEU A 157 -9.97 13.99 -4.23
N SER A 158 -9.90 14.44 -2.99
CA SER A 158 -9.79 15.87 -2.69
C SER A 158 -8.37 16.42 -2.87
N THR A 159 -7.42 15.56 -3.03
CA THR A 159 -6.02 15.92 -3.22
C THR A 159 -5.52 15.55 -4.61
#